data_3beae7a3e861351dd285c286cfe59e72
#
_entry.id   3beae7a3e861351dd285c286cfe59e72
#
_cell.length_a   1.000
_cell.length_b   1.000
_cell.length_c   1.000
_cell.angle_alpha   90.00
_cell.angle_beta   90.00
_cell.angle_gamma   90.00
#
_symmetry.space_group_name_H-M   'P 1'
#
loop_
_entity.id
_entity.type
_entity.pdbx_description
1 polymer ?
#
loop_
_entity_poly.entity_id
_entity_poly.type
_entity_poly.pdbx_seq_one_letter_code
_entity_poly.pdbx_strand_id
1 'polypeptide(L)'
;MKNNSVSYVNDLLQKKESATLEFKAAYNKDTAAKVICSFLNRDGGQLVIGMEEGQKVVGVPGADKIAYELQNYIISEIIPEPAVTIDIQTLEKKQILFNIMMTYSVYHPNPGYSQGKYFF
;
A
#
# COMPACT_ATOMS: atom_id res chain seq x y z
N MET A 1 14.24 8.72 10.86
CA MET A 1 14.06 9.07 12.26
C MET A 1 12.73 8.59 12.77
N LYS A 2 12.74 8.06 13.97
CA LYS A 2 11.54 7.48 14.55
C LYS A 2 10.41 8.47 14.68
N ASN A 3 10.75 9.71 15.06
CA ASN A 3 9.73 10.73 15.27
C ASN A 3 9.03 11.12 13.98
N ASN A 4 9.75 11.06 12.86
CA ASN A 4 9.17 11.40 11.58
C ASN A 4 8.12 10.38 11.16
N SER A 5 8.36 9.09 11.44
CA SER A 5 7.40 8.05 11.11
C SER A 5 6.11 8.21 11.89
N VAL A 6 6.22 8.47 13.20
CA VAL A 6 5.05 8.68 14.05
C VAL A 6 4.27 9.89 13.58
N SER A 7 4.97 10.98 13.28
CA SER A 7 4.34 12.20 12.80
C SER A 7 3.61 11.98 11.49
N TYR A 8 4.23 11.24 10.59
CA TYR A 8 3.63 10.93 9.30
C TYR A 8 2.35 10.10 9.44
N VAL A 9 2.38 9.11 10.33
CA VAL A 9 1.21 8.28 10.56
C VAL A 9 0.10 9.10 11.21
N ASN A 10 0.44 9.99 12.12
CA ASN A 10 -0.55 10.89 12.71
C ASN A 10 -1.18 11.77 11.65
N ASP A 11 -0.40 12.22 10.69
CA ASP A 11 -0.94 12.98 9.56
C ASP A 11 -1.91 12.15 8.74
N LEU A 12 -1.60 10.87 8.52
CA LEU A 12 -2.51 9.98 7.81
C LEU A 12 -3.86 9.84 8.50
N LEU A 13 -3.85 9.84 9.84
CA LEU A 13 -5.10 9.76 10.60
C LEU A 13 -6.04 10.91 10.31
N GLN A 14 -5.49 12.04 9.86
CA GLN A 14 -6.29 13.23 9.55
C GLN A 14 -6.77 13.25 8.11
N LYS A 15 -6.26 12.35 7.28
CA LYS A 15 -6.54 12.40 5.85
C LYS A 15 -7.76 11.56 5.51
N LYS A 16 -8.39 11.91 4.41
CA LYS A 16 -9.49 11.17 3.83
C LYS A 16 -9.01 10.41 2.61
N GLU A 17 -9.73 9.37 2.26
CA GLU A 17 -9.46 8.65 1.02
C GLU A 17 -9.51 9.59 -0.17
N SER A 18 -8.69 9.29 -1.16
CA SER A 18 -8.58 10.10 -2.36
C SER A 18 -8.15 9.20 -3.52
N ALA A 19 -7.84 9.80 -4.66
CA ALA A 19 -7.37 9.05 -5.81
C ALA A 19 -6.01 8.37 -5.55
N THR A 20 -5.27 8.82 -4.52
CA THR A 20 -3.95 8.30 -4.22
C THR A 20 -3.81 7.76 -2.79
N LEU A 21 -4.91 7.64 -2.07
CA LEU A 21 -4.88 7.15 -0.69
C LEU A 21 -6.14 6.35 -0.41
N GLU A 22 -5.93 5.11 0.01
CA GLU A 22 -7.02 4.18 0.33
C GLU A 22 -6.79 3.57 1.70
N PHE A 23 -7.85 3.46 2.51
CA PHE A 23 -7.81 2.77 3.81
C PHE A 23 -8.63 1.50 3.74
N LYS A 24 -8.08 0.43 4.31
CA LYS A 24 -8.82 -0.83 4.48
C LYS A 24 -8.66 -1.29 5.91
N ALA A 25 -9.78 -1.53 6.58
CA ALA A 25 -9.76 -1.96 7.98
C ALA A 25 -9.19 -3.36 8.12
N ALA A 26 -9.50 -4.24 7.18
CA ALA A 26 -9.11 -5.64 7.23
C ALA A 26 -8.24 -6.00 6.03
N TYR A 27 -7.40 -7.00 6.23
CA TYR A 27 -6.55 -7.50 5.15
C TYR A 27 -7.30 -8.53 4.32
N ASN A 28 -7.25 -8.35 3.02
CA ASN A 28 -7.67 -9.34 2.05
C ASN A 28 -6.72 -9.19 0.87
N LYS A 29 -6.00 -10.26 0.55
CA LYS A 29 -4.93 -10.14 -0.44
C LYS A 29 -5.44 -9.79 -1.83
N ASP A 30 -6.57 -10.33 -2.22
CA ASP A 30 -7.12 -10.04 -3.55
C ASP A 30 -7.59 -8.59 -3.63
N THR A 31 -8.26 -8.11 -2.59
CA THR A 31 -8.69 -6.72 -2.54
C THR A 31 -7.49 -5.78 -2.55
N ALA A 32 -6.48 -6.09 -1.76
CA ALA A 32 -5.26 -5.28 -1.71
C ALA A 32 -4.59 -5.24 -3.09
N ALA A 33 -4.47 -6.39 -3.75
CA ALA A 33 -3.85 -6.46 -5.07
C ALA A 33 -4.64 -5.65 -6.10
N LYS A 34 -5.96 -5.69 -6.04
CA LYS A 34 -6.80 -4.89 -6.95
C LYS A 34 -6.58 -3.40 -6.75
N VAL A 35 -6.54 -2.96 -5.50
CA VAL A 35 -6.29 -1.54 -5.19
C VAL A 35 -4.91 -1.14 -5.70
N ILE A 36 -3.91 -1.96 -5.42
CA ILE A 36 -2.54 -1.68 -5.84
C ILE A 36 -2.46 -1.61 -7.37
N CYS A 37 -3.05 -2.57 -8.06
CA CYS A 37 -3.06 -2.57 -9.51
C CYS A 37 -3.74 -1.31 -10.07
N SER A 38 -4.82 -0.89 -9.44
CA SER A 38 -5.52 0.33 -9.82
C SER A 38 -4.63 1.55 -9.67
N PHE A 39 -3.90 1.66 -8.56
CA PHE A 39 -2.96 2.77 -8.35
C PHE A 39 -1.83 2.74 -9.37
N LEU A 40 -1.29 1.56 -9.65
CA LEU A 40 -0.19 1.41 -10.62
C LEU A 40 -0.61 1.86 -12.02
N ASN A 41 -1.86 1.70 -12.36
CA ASN A 41 -2.37 2.13 -13.67
C ASN A 41 -2.74 3.59 -13.72
N ARG A 42 -2.45 4.31 -12.63
CA ARG A 42 -2.61 5.75 -12.54
C ARG A 42 -1.25 6.34 -12.18
N ASP A 43 -1.24 7.19 -11.18
CA ASP A 43 -0.03 7.91 -10.76
C ASP A 43 0.63 7.29 -9.52
N GLY A 44 0.25 6.07 -9.18
CA GLY A 44 0.68 5.47 -7.95
C GLY A 44 -0.26 5.82 -6.81
N GLY A 45 0.13 5.49 -5.59
CA GLY A 45 -0.70 5.80 -4.43
C GLY A 45 -0.22 5.10 -3.19
N GLN A 46 -1.02 5.23 -2.16
CA GLN A 46 -0.76 4.59 -0.88
C GLN A 46 -1.99 3.81 -0.43
N LEU A 47 -1.74 2.62 0.09
CA LEU A 47 -2.77 1.81 0.72
C LEU A 47 -2.39 1.61 2.17
N VAL A 48 -3.32 1.82 3.07
CA VAL A 48 -3.12 1.62 4.50
C VAL A 48 -4.08 0.51 4.94
N ILE A 49 -3.54 -0.54 5.54
CA ILE A 49 -4.35 -1.66 6.01
C ILE A 49 -4.29 -1.69 7.53
N GLY A 50 -5.44 -1.84 8.16
CA GLY A 50 -5.56 -1.85 9.62
C GLY A 50 -6.11 -0.55 10.18
N MET A 51 -6.57 0.34 9.32
CA MET A 51 -7.18 1.60 9.72
C MET A 51 -8.42 1.85 8.91
N GLU A 52 -9.37 2.54 9.53
CA GLU A 52 -10.52 3.08 8.81
C GLU A 52 -10.33 4.57 8.63
N GLU A 53 -10.89 5.09 7.57
CA GLU A 53 -10.96 6.52 7.38
C GLU A 53 -11.65 7.14 8.60
N GLY A 54 -11.17 8.30 9.05
CA GLY A 54 -11.74 8.92 10.23
C GLY A 54 -11.02 8.57 11.51
N GLN A 55 -9.77 8.13 11.40
CA GLN A 55 -8.84 8.02 12.53
C GLN A 55 -9.02 6.78 13.40
N LYS A 56 -9.70 5.76 12.90
CA LYS A 56 -9.88 4.56 13.70
C LYS A 56 -8.80 3.54 13.36
N VAL A 57 -7.99 3.20 14.36
CA VAL A 57 -6.96 2.17 14.22
C VAL A 57 -7.57 0.83 14.60
N VAL A 58 -7.62 -0.08 13.66
CA VAL A 58 -8.19 -1.41 13.86
C VAL A 58 -7.08 -2.41 14.16
N GLY A 59 -5.97 -2.28 13.46
CA GLY A 59 -4.84 -3.17 13.62
C GLY A 59 -4.92 -4.39 12.69
N VAL A 60 -3.77 -5.02 12.50
CA VAL A 60 -3.64 -6.23 11.68
C VAL A 60 -2.87 -7.25 12.48
N PRO A 61 -3.54 -8.25 13.05
CA PRO A 61 -2.83 -9.31 13.76
C PRO A 61 -1.91 -10.06 12.80
N GLY A 62 -0.69 -10.33 13.23
CA GLY A 62 0.28 -11.01 12.41
C GLY A 62 0.79 -10.17 11.25
N ALA A 63 0.95 -8.87 11.46
CA ALA A 63 1.31 -7.93 10.40
C ALA A 63 2.58 -8.33 9.65
N ASP A 64 3.59 -8.87 10.35
CA ASP A 64 4.83 -9.31 9.70
C ASP A 64 4.58 -10.39 8.65
N LYS A 65 3.79 -11.39 9.00
CA LYS A 65 3.46 -12.47 8.09
C LYS A 65 2.64 -11.96 6.92
N ILE A 66 1.69 -11.08 7.22
CA ILE A 66 0.81 -10.53 6.21
C ILE A 66 1.59 -9.66 5.23
N ALA A 67 2.52 -8.85 5.73
CA ALA A 67 3.35 -8.03 4.85
C ALA A 67 4.17 -8.92 3.91
N TYR A 68 4.73 -9.99 4.43
CA TYR A 68 5.51 -10.92 3.62
C TYR A 68 4.63 -11.59 2.57
N GLU A 69 3.48 -12.09 2.98
CA GLU A 69 2.53 -12.73 2.06
C GLU A 69 2.09 -11.77 0.96
N LEU A 70 1.73 -10.55 1.34
CA LEU A 70 1.25 -9.57 0.38
C LEU A 70 2.34 -9.19 -0.61
N GLN A 71 3.58 -8.99 -0.13
CA GLN A 71 4.69 -8.66 -1.01
C GLN A 71 4.89 -9.75 -2.07
N ASN A 72 4.89 -10.99 -1.64
CA ASN A 72 5.08 -12.11 -2.55
C ASN A 72 3.90 -12.27 -3.51
N TYR A 73 2.69 -12.06 -3.01
CA TYR A 73 1.48 -12.18 -3.82
C TYR A 73 1.48 -11.13 -4.94
N ILE A 74 1.82 -9.89 -4.58
CA ILE A 74 1.88 -8.80 -5.55
C ILE A 74 2.90 -9.12 -6.64
N ILE A 75 4.08 -9.56 -6.25
CA ILE A 75 5.15 -9.84 -7.20
C ILE A 75 4.75 -10.97 -8.15
N SER A 76 4.04 -11.97 -7.64
CA SER A 76 3.68 -13.13 -8.46
C SER A 76 2.44 -12.91 -9.32
N GLU A 77 1.53 -12.02 -8.88
CA GLU A 77 0.21 -11.93 -9.51
C GLU A 77 0.01 -10.68 -10.35
N ILE A 78 0.81 -9.64 -10.14
CA ILE A 78 0.67 -8.41 -10.93
C ILE A 78 1.76 -8.37 -11.98
N ILE A 79 1.34 -8.17 -13.22
CA ILE A 79 2.24 -8.15 -14.37
C ILE A 79 2.14 -6.79 -15.06
N PRO A 80 3.25 -6.14 -15.38
CA PRO A 80 4.63 -6.49 -15.02
C PRO A 80 4.89 -6.33 -13.54
N GLU A 81 6.02 -6.84 -13.09
CA GLU A 81 6.34 -6.81 -11.65
C GLU A 81 6.41 -5.37 -11.15
N PRO A 82 5.62 -5.02 -10.15
CA PRO A 82 5.59 -3.63 -9.67
C PRO A 82 6.65 -3.37 -8.62
N ALA A 83 6.96 -2.08 -8.46
CA ALA A 83 7.78 -1.62 -7.34
C ALA A 83 6.83 -1.22 -6.21
N VAL A 84 6.78 -2.01 -5.16
CA VAL A 84 5.89 -1.79 -4.03
C VAL A 84 6.70 -1.91 -2.76
N THR A 85 6.55 -0.96 -1.84
CA THR A 85 7.16 -1.02 -0.52
C THR A 85 6.08 -1.12 0.53
N ILE A 86 6.32 -1.91 1.55
CA ILE A 86 5.37 -2.12 2.64
C ILE A 86 6.09 -1.86 3.96
N ASP A 87 5.55 -0.96 4.76
CA ASP A 87 6.07 -0.68 6.09
C ASP A 87 5.04 -1.08 7.13
N ILE A 88 5.50 -1.39 8.34
CA ILE A 88 4.64 -1.73 9.45
C ILE A 88 4.85 -0.69 10.54
N GLN A 89 3.77 -0.17 11.07
CA GLN A 89 3.81 0.76 12.20
C GLN A 89 2.93 0.27 13.33
N THR A 90 3.29 0.64 14.54
CA THR A 90 2.48 0.35 15.71
C THR A 90 1.85 1.64 16.20
N LEU A 91 0.53 1.64 16.27
CA LEU A 91 -0.26 2.75 16.78
C LEU A 91 -1.22 2.21 17.81
N GLU A 92 -1.29 2.87 18.98
CA GLU A 92 -2.22 2.45 20.03
C GLU A 92 -2.08 0.97 20.34
N LYS A 93 -0.83 0.48 20.35
CA LYS A 93 -0.50 -0.93 20.61
C LYS A 93 -1.01 -1.90 19.55
N LYS A 94 -1.42 -1.39 18.39
CA LYS A 94 -1.87 -2.20 17.27
C LYS A 94 -0.96 -1.96 16.08
N GLN A 95 -0.68 -3.02 15.33
CA GLN A 95 0.15 -2.91 14.14
C GLN A 95 -0.72 -2.67 12.92
N ILE A 96 -0.25 -1.81 12.07
CA ILE A 96 -0.89 -1.55 10.78
C ILE A 96 0.14 -1.73 9.68
N LEU A 97 -0.32 -2.14 8.52
CA LEU A 97 0.48 -2.11 7.31
C LEU A 97 0.21 -0.78 6.65
N PHE A 98 1.23 0.04 6.62
CA PHE A 98 1.02 1.38 6.11
C PHE A 98 2.11 1.70 5.10
N ASN A 99 1.92 2.81 4.39
CA ASN A 99 2.87 3.28 3.40
C ASN A 99 3.14 2.23 2.34
N ILE A 100 2.10 1.46 1.99
CA ILE A 100 2.20 0.56 0.87
C ILE A 100 2.20 1.47 -0.35
N MET A 101 3.38 1.97 -0.69
CA MET A 101 3.55 2.87 -1.80
C MET A 101 3.86 2.08 -3.04
N MET A 102 3.15 2.39 -4.08
CA MET A 102 3.43 1.80 -5.36
C MET A 102 3.60 2.94 -6.36
N THR A 103 4.70 2.86 -7.07
CA THR A 103 4.97 3.79 -8.16
C THR A 103 5.35 2.94 -9.36
N TYR A 104 4.91 3.34 -10.52
CA TYR A 104 5.42 2.65 -11.69
C TYR A 104 6.81 3.21 -12.00
N SER A 105 7.60 2.39 -12.65
CA SER A 105 8.95 2.79 -13.01
C SER A 105 8.89 3.90 -14.05
N VAL A 106 9.52 5.03 -13.74
CA VAL A 106 9.64 6.12 -14.68
C VAL A 106 10.57 5.72 -15.83
N TYR A 107 11.55 4.89 -15.52
CA TYR A 107 12.47 4.38 -16.51
C TYR A 107 12.05 3.00 -16.97
N HIS A 108 11.90 2.86 -18.27
CA HIS A 108 11.66 1.58 -18.87
C HIS A 108 12.64 1.38 -20.01
N PRO A 109 13.41 0.29 -20.03
CA PRO A 109 14.43 0.09 -21.05
C PRO A 109 13.86 -0.10 -22.43
N ASN A 110 12.60 -0.45 -22.55
CA ASN A 110 11.95 -0.66 -23.83
C ASN A 110 11.12 0.58 -24.20
N PRO A 111 11.59 1.37 -25.17
CA PRO A 111 10.89 2.61 -25.50
C PRO A 111 9.50 2.40 -26.10
N GLY A 112 9.21 1.20 -26.58
CA GLY A 112 7.88 0.90 -27.09
C GLY A 112 6.89 0.49 -26.02
N TYR A 113 7.33 0.38 -24.80
CA TYR A 113 6.48 -0.04 -23.70
C TYR A 113 5.53 1.09 -23.31
N SER A 114 4.24 0.83 -23.35
CA SER A 114 3.30 1.84 -22.97
C SER A 114 3.19 1.89 -21.46
N GLN A 115 3.17 3.11 -20.93
CA GLN A 115 3.16 3.33 -19.51
C GLN A 115 1.94 2.73 -18.82
N GLY A 116 2.18 2.18 -17.64
CA GLY A 116 1.12 1.99 -16.70
C GLY A 116 0.09 0.93 -17.01
N LYS A 117 0.43 -0.04 -17.81
CA LYS A 117 -0.50 -1.14 -18.02
C LYS A 117 -0.10 -2.31 -17.15
N TYR A 118 -0.76 -2.42 -16.01
CA TYR A 118 -0.59 -3.53 -15.09
C TYR A 118 -1.84 -4.37 -15.06
N PHE A 119 -1.67 -5.67 -14.89
CA PHE A 119 -2.77 -6.63 -14.90
C PHE A 119 -2.68 -7.51 -13.66
N PHE A 120 -3.83 -7.76 -13.11
CA PHE A 120 -3.95 -8.65 -11.96
C PHE A 120 -4.97 -9.72 -12.26
#